data_04c814624dcff7fa22fe31ae01f2f0f6
#
_entry.id   04c814624dcff7fa22fe31ae01f2f0f6
#
_cell.length_a   1.000
_cell.length_b   1.000
_cell.length_c   1.000
_cell.angle_alpha   90.00
_cell.angle_beta   90.00
_cell.angle_gamma   90.00
#
_symmetry.space_group_name_H-M   'P 1'
#
loop_
_entity.id
_entity.type
_entity.pdbx_description
1 polymer ?
#
loop_
_entity_poly.entity_id
_entity_poly.type
_entity_poly.pdbx_seq_one_letter_code
_entity_poly.pdbx_strand_id
1 'polypeptide(L)'
;MAAHTPDWKAESELKPLSSRYVNMQDLAWRKTAFPGVEIKVLLEDKETGLMTSLTRMAPGAVLPLHEHAGVEQTYVLEGRLVDGEGEVRAGGYVWRPAGSRHIATAPEGALLLGMFLQPNRFL
;
A
#
# COMPACT_ATOMS: atom_id res chain seq x y z
N MET A 1 12.95 -5.02 -17.71
CA MET A 1 13.10 -4.33 -16.41
C MET A 1 11.99 -4.77 -15.46
N ALA A 2 12.35 -5.10 -14.22
CA ALA A 2 11.39 -5.67 -13.27
C ALA A 2 10.45 -4.63 -12.65
N ALA A 3 10.95 -3.42 -12.38
CA ALA A 3 10.14 -2.34 -11.80
C ALA A 3 9.19 -1.75 -12.85
N HIS A 4 7.91 -1.67 -12.51
CA HIS A 4 6.87 -1.17 -13.42
C HIS A 4 5.60 -0.77 -12.67
N THR A 5 4.69 -0.10 -13.38
CA THR A 5 3.33 0.20 -12.89
C THR A 5 2.36 -0.77 -13.56
N PRO A 6 1.91 -1.83 -12.87
CA PRO A 6 1.29 -2.99 -13.53
C PRO A 6 -0.05 -2.75 -14.22
N ASP A 7 -0.90 -1.87 -13.69
CA ASP A 7 -2.25 -1.66 -14.25
C ASP A 7 -2.37 -0.39 -15.09
N TRP A 8 -1.26 0.18 -15.49
CA TRP A 8 -1.19 1.44 -16.21
C TRP A 8 -0.94 1.19 -17.70
N LYS A 9 -1.85 1.64 -18.54
CA LYS A 9 -1.79 1.36 -19.97
C LYS A 9 -0.52 1.88 -20.63
N ALA A 10 -0.05 3.06 -20.22
CA ALA A 10 1.12 3.69 -20.81
C ALA A 10 2.43 2.96 -20.51
N GLU A 11 2.46 2.07 -19.51
CA GLU A 11 3.68 1.33 -19.12
C GLU A 11 4.30 0.59 -20.33
N SER A 12 3.49 -0.07 -21.13
CA SER A 12 3.97 -0.87 -22.27
C SER A 12 4.52 -0.02 -23.41
N GLU A 13 4.25 1.28 -23.43
CA GLU A 13 4.69 2.20 -24.48
C GLU A 13 5.98 2.92 -24.12
N LEU A 14 6.47 2.76 -22.91
CA LEU A 14 7.64 3.47 -22.40
C LEU A 14 8.94 2.71 -22.66
N LYS A 15 9.99 3.47 -22.88
CA LYS A 15 11.35 2.92 -22.86
C LYS A 15 11.73 2.53 -21.44
N PRO A 16 12.61 1.53 -21.26
CA PRO A 16 12.96 1.03 -19.92
C PRO A 16 13.44 2.09 -18.93
N LEU A 17 14.17 3.11 -19.40
CA LEU A 17 14.72 4.15 -18.54
C LEU A 17 13.87 5.41 -18.43
N SER A 18 12.70 5.44 -19.05
CA SER A 18 11.80 6.57 -18.93
C SER A 18 11.21 6.66 -17.53
N SER A 19 11.04 7.88 -17.03
CA SER A 19 10.27 8.09 -15.78
C SER A 19 8.79 7.80 -16.04
N ARG A 20 8.10 7.35 -15.01
CA ARG A 20 6.67 7.08 -15.05
C ARG A 20 5.91 8.21 -14.35
N TYR A 21 5.10 8.93 -15.11
CA TYR A 21 4.26 10.01 -14.60
C TYR A 21 2.83 9.49 -14.54
N VAL A 22 2.48 8.85 -13.42
CA VAL A 22 1.23 8.12 -13.27
C VAL A 22 0.17 9.02 -12.62
N ASN A 23 -0.95 9.20 -13.32
CA ASN A 23 -2.13 9.84 -12.75
C ASN A 23 -2.96 8.76 -12.06
N MET A 24 -3.30 8.95 -10.79
CA MET A 24 -4.06 7.96 -10.02
C MET A 24 -5.41 7.63 -10.65
N GLN A 25 -6.02 8.56 -11.36
CA GLN A 25 -7.29 8.35 -12.06
C GLN A 25 -7.18 7.32 -13.19
N ASP A 26 -5.98 7.09 -13.71
CA ASP A 26 -5.76 6.13 -14.79
C ASP A 26 -5.63 4.69 -14.27
N LEU A 27 -5.62 4.49 -12.96
CA LEU A 27 -5.53 3.18 -12.34
C LEU A 27 -6.88 2.80 -11.73
N ALA A 28 -7.34 1.59 -12.02
CA ALA A 28 -8.54 1.05 -11.38
C ALA A 28 -8.21 0.56 -9.97
N TRP A 29 -9.18 0.67 -9.06
CA TRP A 29 -9.07 0.03 -7.76
C TRP A 29 -9.17 -1.48 -7.92
N ARG A 30 -8.23 -2.21 -7.34
CA ARG A 30 -8.29 -3.67 -7.24
C ARG A 30 -8.87 -4.05 -5.90
N LYS A 31 -9.78 -5.00 -5.89
CA LYS A 31 -10.23 -5.63 -4.64
C LYS A 31 -9.12 -6.51 -4.08
N THR A 32 -9.05 -6.60 -2.76
CA THR A 32 -8.17 -7.53 -2.05
C THR A 32 -8.98 -8.67 -1.46
N ALA A 33 -8.29 -9.64 -0.84
CA ALA A 33 -8.95 -10.71 -0.12
C ALA A 33 -9.68 -10.21 1.16
N PHE A 34 -9.43 -8.96 1.57
CA PHE A 34 -9.99 -8.41 2.80
C PHE A 34 -11.17 -7.51 2.50
N PRO A 35 -12.35 -7.73 3.14
CA PRO A 35 -13.52 -6.90 2.90
C PRO A 35 -13.24 -5.42 3.17
N GLY A 36 -13.68 -4.55 2.24
CA GLY A 36 -13.54 -3.12 2.38
C GLY A 36 -12.13 -2.58 2.15
N VAL A 37 -11.19 -3.41 1.70
CA VAL A 37 -9.81 -2.99 1.40
C VAL A 37 -9.55 -3.13 -0.08
N GLU A 38 -9.23 -2.01 -0.74
CA GLU A 38 -8.90 -1.96 -2.16
C GLU A 38 -7.55 -1.26 -2.36
N ILE A 39 -6.86 -1.60 -3.43
CA ILE A 39 -5.54 -1.03 -3.71
C ILE A 39 -5.39 -0.59 -5.18
N LYS A 40 -4.50 0.40 -5.36
CA LYS A 40 -3.90 0.72 -6.66
C LYS A 40 -2.40 0.51 -6.50
N VAL A 41 -1.81 -0.32 -7.34
CA VAL A 41 -0.36 -0.57 -7.29
C VAL A 41 0.34 0.45 -8.18
N LEU A 42 1.17 1.29 -7.57
CA LEU A 42 1.85 2.39 -8.26
C LEU A 42 3.20 1.96 -8.82
N LEU A 43 3.90 1.14 -8.08
CA LEU A 43 5.21 0.60 -8.43
C LEU A 43 5.31 -0.82 -7.90
N GLU A 44 5.78 -1.72 -8.72
CA GLU A 44 5.99 -3.10 -8.33
C GLU A 44 7.27 -3.60 -8.97
N ASP A 45 8.09 -4.30 -8.19
CA ASP A 45 9.25 -5.04 -8.67
C ASP A 45 9.20 -6.42 -8.02
N LYS A 46 8.74 -7.40 -8.77
CA LYS A 46 8.57 -8.77 -8.26
C LYS A 46 9.88 -9.49 -7.98
N GLU A 47 10.97 -9.04 -8.59
CA GLU A 47 12.29 -9.65 -8.34
C GLU A 47 12.83 -9.28 -6.96
N THR A 48 12.58 -8.05 -6.51
CA THR A 48 13.06 -7.57 -5.21
C THR A 48 11.99 -7.54 -4.12
N GLY A 49 10.71 -7.52 -4.51
CA GLY A 49 9.58 -7.36 -3.60
C GLY A 49 9.20 -5.91 -3.32
N LEU A 50 9.95 -4.95 -3.89
CA LEU A 50 9.65 -3.53 -3.72
C LEU A 50 8.26 -3.22 -4.27
N MET A 51 7.45 -2.52 -3.48
CA MET A 51 6.10 -2.12 -3.89
C MET A 51 5.70 -0.79 -3.26
N THR A 52 5.02 0.03 -4.05
CA THR A 52 4.31 1.22 -3.56
C THR A 52 2.85 1.10 -3.97
N SER A 53 1.94 1.30 -3.04
CA SER A 53 0.51 1.21 -3.30
C SER A 53 -0.27 2.33 -2.62
N LEU A 54 -1.39 2.66 -3.23
CA LEU A 54 -2.44 3.46 -2.60
C LEU A 54 -3.49 2.47 -2.09
N THR A 55 -3.80 2.52 -0.80
CA THR A 55 -4.76 1.61 -0.17
C THR A 55 -5.95 2.40 0.35
N ARG A 56 -7.14 1.98 -0.03
CA ARG A 56 -8.39 2.55 0.46
C ARG A 56 -9.08 1.55 1.38
N MET A 57 -9.35 1.97 2.61
CA MET A 57 -10.05 1.16 3.60
C MET A 57 -11.41 1.78 3.89
N ALA A 58 -12.47 1.00 3.73
CA ALA A 58 -13.82 1.43 4.11
C ALA A 58 -13.91 1.59 5.64
N PRO A 59 -14.86 2.40 6.15
CA PRO A 59 -15.07 2.50 7.60
C PRO A 59 -15.22 1.13 8.26
N GLY A 60 -14.42 0.87 9.28
CA GLY A 60 -14.40 -0.41 9.99
C GLY A 60 -13.60 -1.53 9.35
N ALA A 61 -13.01 -1.30 8.18
CA ALA A 61 -12.20 -2.33 7.52
C ALA A 61 -10.97 -2.70 8.35
N VAL A 62 -10.58 -3.97 8.27
CA VAL A 62 -9.49 -4.55 9.05
C VAL A 62 -8.51 -5.26 8.13
N LEU A 63 -7.23 -4.99 8.33
CA LEU A 63 -6.16 -5.84 7.81
C LEU A 63 -5.78 -6.82 8.93
N PRO A 64 -6.05 -8.11 8.76
CA PRO A 64 -5.77 -9.12 9.80
C PRO A 64 -4.31 -9.18 10.17
N LEU A 65 -3.99 -9.94 11.20
CA LEU A 65 -2.62 -10.10 11.69
C LEU A 65 -1.66 -10.41 10.54
N HIS A 66 -0.65 -9.58 10.41
CA HIS A 66 0.39 -9.76 9.40
C HIS A 66 1.75 -9.34 9.94
N GLU A 67 2.78 -9.86 9.31
CA GLU A 67 4.16 -9.52 9.60
C GLU A 67 4.72 -8.68 8.46
N HIS A 68 5.44 -7.64 8.83
CA HIS A 68 6.19 -6.81 7.87
C HIS A 68 7.48 -7.56 7.54
N ALA A 69 7.53 -8.23 6.39
CA ALA A 69 8.70 -9.00 5.98
C ALA A 69 9.91 -8.08 5.74
N GLY A 70 9.66 -6.84 5.30
CA GLY A 70 10.66 -5.78 5.20
C GLY A 70 10.13 -4.52 5.86
N VAL A 71 10.93 -3.46 5.86
CA VAL A 71 10.46 -2.15 6.34
C VAL A 71 9.27 -1.69 5.52
N GLU A 72 8.21 -1.26 6.20
CA GLU A 72 7.04 -0.64 5.58
C GLU A 72 6.96 0.81 6.00
N GLN A 73 6.65 1.68 5.05
CA GLN A 73 6.38 3.10 5.31
C GLN A 73 4.97 3.44 4.87
N THR A 74 4.24 4.18 5.70
CA THR A 74 2.87 4.58 5.39
C THR A 74 2.68 6.07 5.67
N TYR A 75 2.18 6.79 4.67
CA TYR A 75 1.71 8.16 4.83
C TYR A 75 0.18 8.15 4.71
N VAL A 76 -0.50 8.71 5.69
CA VAL A 76 -1.97 8.75 5.72
C VAL A 76 -2.47 10.00 5.00
N LEU A 77 -3.24 9.80 3.93
CA LEU A 77 -3.81 10.88 3.13
C LEU A 77 -5.16 11.31 3.68
N GLU A 78 -6.00 10.37 4.12
CA GLU A 78 -7.33 10.61 4.66
C GLU A 78 -7.63 9.59 5.75
N GLY A 79 -8.44 10.00 6.71
CA GLY A 79 -8.89 9.10 7.76
C GLY A 79 -7.84 8.77 8.81
N ARG A 80 -7.90 7.56 9.33
CA ARG A 80 -7.09 7.14 10.45
C ARG A 80 -6.87 5.64 10.44
N LEU A 81 -5.67 5.22 10.81
CA LEU A 81 -5.29 3.82 10.97
C LEU A 81 -4.91 3.58 12.44
N VAL A 82 -5.44 2.52 13.03
CA VAL A 82 -5.25 2.17 14.44
C VAL A 82 -4.73 0.75 14.56
N ASP A 83 -3.78 0.53 15.47
CA ASP A 83 -3.32 -0.80 15.86
C ASP A 83 -3.06 -0.87 17.37
N GLY A 84 -2.48 -1.97 17.85
CA GLY A 84 -2.21 -2.15 19.28
C GLY A 84 -1.16 -1.21 19.86
N GLU A 85 -0.36 -0.55 19.03
CA GLU A 85 0.70 0.35 19.50
C GLU A 85 0.25 1.82 19.49
N GLY A 86 -0.69 2.17 18.61
CA GLY A 86 -1.13 3.55 18.50
C GLY A 86 -1.98 3.82 17.29
N GLU A 87 -2.03 5.08 16.88
CA GLU A 87 -2.77 5.50 15.70
C GLU A 87 -2.00 6.52 14.88
N VAL A 88 -2.35 6.59 13.59
CA VAL A 88 -1.84 7.59 12.67
C VAL A 88 -3.01 8.16 11.87
N ARG A 89 -3.07 9.50 11.77
CA ARG A 89 -4.15 10.25 11.11
C ARG A 89 -3.66 10.91 9.83
N ALA A 90 -4.59 11.45 9.07
CA ALA A 90 -4.29 12.21 7.85
C ALA A 90 -3.19 13.26 8.13
N GLY A 91 -2.18 13.28 7.25
CA GLY A 91 -0.98 14.10 7.42
C GLY A 91 0.11 13.45 8.27
N GLY A 92 -0.16 12.30 8.87
CA GLY A 92 0.79 11.55 9.68
C GLY A 92 1.53 10.48 8.90
N TYR A 93 2.62 10.02 9.50
CA TYR A 93 3.50 9.03 8.92
C TYR A 93 3.89 8.01 9.98
N VAL A 94 3.94 6.75 9.58
CA VAL A 94 4.41 5.66 10.42
C VAL A 94 5.32 4.76 9.59
N TRP A 95 6.38 4.26 10.21
CA TRP A 95 7.16 3.20 9.57
C TRP A 95 7.25 2.00 10.52
N ARG A 96 7.28 0.83 9.92
CA ARG A 96 7.23 -0.44 10.64
C ARG A 96 8.53 -1.19 10.41
N PRO A 97 9.26 -1.56 11.48
CA PRO A 97 10.47 -2.37 11.33
C PRO A 97 10.17 -3.73 10.70
N ALA A 98 11.13 -4.27 9.96
CA ALA A 98 11.05 -5.64 9.49
C ALA A 98 10.88 -6.59 10.67
N GLY A 99 9.98 -7.56 10.54
CA GLY A 99 9.65 -8.53 11.59
C GLY A 99 8.55 -8.09 12.55
N SER A 100 8.12 -6.83 12.52
CA SER A 100 7.02 -6.38 13.36
C SER A 100 5.68 -6.92 12.86
N ARG A 101 4.72 -7.07 13.77
CA ARG A 101 3.40 -7.65 13.47
C ARG A 101 2.30 -6.80 14.07
N HIS A 102 1.17 -6.71 13.38
CA HIS A 102 0.00 -6.05 13.92
C HIS A 102 -1.29 -6.44 13.18
N ILE A 103 -2.41 -6.03 13.76
CA ILE A 103 -3.72 -5.97 13.12
C ILE A 103 -4.02 -4.49 12.97
N ALA A 104 -4.37 -4.05 11.76
CA ALA A 104 -4.64 -2.64 11.49
C ALA A 104 -6.11 -2.43 11.16
N THR A 105 -6.73 -1.43 11.79
CA THR A 105 -8.15 -1.09 11.61
C THR A 105 -8.28 0.37 11.21
N ALA A 106 -9.21 0.66 10.31
CA ALA A 106 -9.58 2.01 9.92
C ALA A 106 -11.00 2.32 10.41
N PRO A 107 -11.18 2.79 11.66
CA PRO A 107 -12.53 2.93 12.25
C PRO A 107 -13.47 3.78 11.43
N GLU A 108 -13.00 4.90 10.86
CA GLU A 108 -13.78 5.79 9.99
C GLU A 108 -13.37 5.70 8.52
N GLY A 109 -12.59 4.68 8.17
CA GLY A 109 -11.97 4.57 6.85
C GLY A 109 -10.62 5.26 6.80
N ALA A 110 -9.88 4.97 5.73
CA ALA A 110 -8.56 5.58 5.51
C ALA A 110 -8.16 5.52 4.05
N LEU A 111 -7.32 6.46 3.64
CA LEU A 111 -6.60 6.43 2.37
C LEU A 111 -5.12 6.55 2.69
N LEU A 112 -4.34 5.54 2.28
CA LEU A 112 -2.96 5.36 2.69
C LEU A 112 -2.04 5.26 1.47
N LEU A 113 -0.89 5.92 1.54
CA LEU A 113 0.21 5.65 0.61
C LEU A 113 1.21 4.78 1.35
N GLY A 114 1.38 3.56 0.88
CA GLY A 114 2.28 2.58 1.47
C GLY A 114 3.47 2.26 0.59
N MET A 115 4.66 2.17 1.19
CA MET A 115 5.91 1.81 0.52
C MET A 115 6.50 0.62 1.26
N PHE A 116 6.69 -0.48 0.54
CA PHE A 116 7.12 -1.77 1.09
C PHE A 116 8.42 -2.19 0.44
N LEU A 117 9.43 -2.51 1.25
CA LEU A 117 10.65 -3.14 0.73
C LEU A 117 10.38 -4.61 0.39
N GLN A 118 9.48 -5.25 1.12
CA GLN A 118 8.99 -6.61 0.90
C GLN A 118 7.48 -6.65 1.18
N PRO A 119 6.71 -7.48 0.47
CA PRO A 119 5.28 -7.62 0.75
C PRO A 119 5.02 -8.11 2.18
N ASN A 120 3.91 -7.68 2.76
CA ASN A 120 3.45 -8.18 4.06
C ASN A 120 3.15 -9.67 3.98
N ARG A 121 3.37 -10.38 5.09
CA ARG A 121 3.03 -11.78 5.22
C ARG A 121 1.86 -11.91 6.19
N PHE A 122 0.70 -12.31 5.69
CA PHE A 122 -0.48 -12.55 6.52
C PHE A 122 -0.36 -13.90 7.22
N LEU A 123 -0.67 -13.92 8.50
CA LEU A 123 -0.45 -15.05 9.39
C LEU A 123 -1.74 -15.78 9.72
#